data_202d50eda00b998120c907582155439d
#
_entry.id   202d50eda00b998120c907582155439d
#
_cell.length_a   1.000
_cell.length_b   1.000
_cell.length_c   1.000
_cell.angle_alpha   90.00
_cell.angle_beta   90.00
_cell.angle_gamma   90.00
#
_symmetry.space_group_name_H-M   'P 1'
#
loop_
_entity.id
_entity.type
_entity.pdbx_description
1 polymer ?
#
loop_
_entity_poly.entity_id
_entity_poly.type
_entity_poly.pdbx_seq_one_letter_code
_entity_poly.pdbx_strand_id
1 'polypeptide(L)'
;QHFNLLSSATVYENVAFPLKLSGKSAKEIQDKVLPLLELVGLESKKDQYPAQLSGGQKQRVGIARALANNPKVLLCDEATSALDPQTTKSILDLLKDINQSLQLTIVLITHEMQVIKEICDKVAVIENGKIIEQGPVIDIFSKPQQETTRDFISAIINHDLPEIFQG
;
A
#
# COMPACT_ATOMS: atom_id res chain seq x y z
N GLN A 1 -10.66 5.57 -9.19
CA GLN A 1 -10.04 4.76 -8.14
C GLN A 1 -10.97 4.69 -6.96
N HIS A 2 -11.42 3.50 -6.68
CA HIS A 2 -12.34 3.27 -5.58
C HIS A 2 -11.54 2.54 -4.49
N PHE A 3 -11.39 3.18 -3.34
CA PHE A 3 -10.82 2.55 -2.13
C PHE A 3 -11.74 1.45 -1.57
N ASN A 4 -12.83 1.14 -2.29
CA ASN A 4 -13.84 0.14 -1.93
C ASN A 4 -14.38 0.28 -0.50
N LEU A 5 -14.42 1.51 0.01
CA LEU A 5 -15.01 1.80 1.31
C LEU A 5 -16.54 1.86 1.20
N LEU A 6 -17.21 1.41 2.25
CA LEU A 6 -18.65 1.54 2.40
C LEU A 6 -18.98 3.02 2.65
N SER A 7 -19.56 3.70 1.67
CA SER A 7 -19.83 5.15 1.72
C SER A 7 -20.84 5.54 2.81
N SER A 8 -21.73 4.64 3.17
CA SER A 8 -22.73 4.81 4.21
C SER A 8 -22.28 4.41 5.61
N ALA A 9 -21.04 3.97 5.77
CA ALA A 9 -20.44 3.54 7.02
C ALA A 9 -19.33 4.51 7.43
N THR A 10 -19.17 4.73 8.74
CA THR A 10 -18.08 5.53 9.29
C THR A 10 -16.72 4.85 9.09
N VAL A 11 -15.64 5.56 9.40
CA VAL A 11 -14.27 4.99 9.43
C VAL A 11 -14.23 3.77 10.35
N TYR A 12 -14.75 3.90 11.57
CA TYR A 12 -14.83 2.79 12.53
C TYR A 12 -15.60 1.59 11.96
N GLU A 13 -16.76 1.83 11.39
CA GLU A 13 -17.62 0.77 10.83
C GLU A 13 -16.99 0.07 9.62
N ASN A 14 -16.26 0.81 8.77
CA ASN A 14 -15.49 0.24 7.66
C ASN A 14 -14.43 -0.74 8.16
N VAL A 15 -13.66 -0.36 9.17
CA VAL A 15 -12.61 -1.23 9.75
C VAL A 15 -13.24 -2.40 10.51
N ALA A 16 -14.36 -2.19 11.20
CA ALA A 16 -15.09 -3.22 11.93
C ALA A 16 -15.80 -4.25 11.04
N PHE A 17 -16.08 -3.90 9.79
CA PHE A 17 -16.92 -4.69 8.89
C PHE A 17 -16.49 -6.17 8.78
N PRO A 18 -15.20 -6.51 8.47
CA PRO A 18 -14.78 -7.90 8.38
C PRO A 18 -14.92 -8.66 9.73
N LEU A 19 -14.77 -7.98 10.85
CA LEU A 19 -14.94 -8.58 12.18
C LEU A 19 -16.41 -8.89 12.48
N LYS A 20 -17.33 -8.00 12.07
CA LYS A 20 -18.77 -8.24 12.14
C LYS A 20 -19.17 -9.47 11.33
N LEU A 21 -18.63 -9.61 10.11
CA LEU A 21 -18.87 -10.79 9.27
C LEU A 21 -18.33 -12.09 9.88
N SER A 22 -17.24 -12.00 10.65
CA SER A 22 -16.66 -13.13 11.38
C SER A 22 -17.40 -13.46 12.69
N GLY A 23 -18.52 -12.80 12.98
CA GLY A 23 -19.34 -13.05 14.16
C GLY A 23 -18.72 -12.60 15.49
N LYS A 24 -17.76 -11.66 15.46
CA LYS A 24 -17.14 -11.10 16.66
C LYS A 24 -18.13 -10.25 17.49
N SER A 25 -18.03 -10.32 18.81
CA SER A 25 -18.81 -9.50 19.72
C SER A 25 -18.42 -8.01 19.61
N ALA A 26 -19.32 -7.12 20.05
CA ALA A 26 -19.07 -5.68 20.04
C ALA A 26 -17.79 -5.30 20.81
N LYS A 27 -17.50 -5.98 21.92
CA LYS A 27 -16.30 -5.76 22.72
C LYS A 27 -15.03 -6.19 21.95
N GLU A 28 -15.01 -7.40 21.37
CA GLU A 28 -13.88 -7.87 20.56
C GLU A 28 -13.61 -6.96 19.37
N ILE A 29 -14.67 -6.44 18.74
CA ILE A 29 -14.56 -5.48 17.63
C ILE A 29 -13.91 -4.19 18.12
N GLN A 30 -14.37 -3.61 19.21
CA GLN A 30 -13.83 -2.38 19.77
C GLN A 30 -12.35 -2.55 20.17
N ASP A 31 -12.02 -3.63 20.88
CA ASP A 31 -10.66 -3.95 21.32
C ASP A 31 -9.68 -4.12 20.15
N LYS A 32 -10.19 -4.44 18.96
CA LYS A 32 -9.38 -4.61 17.75
C LYS A 32 -9.32 -3.36 16.89
N VAL A 33 -10.45 -2.70 16.68
CA VAL A 33 -10.56 -1.57 15.74
C VAL A 33 -9.84 -0.32 16.26
N LEU A 34 -9.96 0.00 17.54
CA LEU A 34 -9.33 1.21 18.09
C LEU A 34 -7.80 1.20 17.94
N PRO A 35 -7.07 0.12 18.28
CA PRO A 35 -5.63 0.05 18.03
C PRO A 35 -5.25 0.12 16.54
N LEU A 36 -6.08 -0.43 15.65
CA LEU A 36 -5.83 -0.33 14.21
C LEU A 36 -6.00 1.10 13.69
N LEU A 37 -6.99 1.83 14.21
CA LEU A 37 -7.17 3.25 13.87
C LEU A 37 -6.01 4.11 14.38
N GLU A 38 -5.51 3.82 15.58
CA GLU A 38 -4.31 4.46 16.12
C GLU A 38 -3.08 4.16 15.23
N LEU A 39 -2.87 2.90 14.87
CA LEU A 39 -1.78 2.47 13.99
C LEU A 39 -1.74 3.23 12.66
N VAL A 40 -2.90 3.48 12.06
CA VAL A 40 -3.00 4.23 10.79
C VAL A 40 -3.21 5.75 10.99
N GLY A 41 -3.21 6.25 12.22
CA GLY A 41 -3.33 7.68 12.53
C GLY A 41 -4.70 8.28 12.25
N LEU A 42 -5.78 7.50 12.40
CA LEU A 42 -7.17 7.91 12.13
C LEU A 42 -8.09 7.83 13.34
N GLU A 43 -7.56 7.72 14.56
CA GLU A 43 -8.36 7.62 15.78
C GLU A 43 -9.36 8.79 15.91
N SER A 44 -8.90 10.02 15.68
CA SER A 44 -9.74 11.22 15.74
C SER A 44 -10.80 11.32 14.63
N LYS A 45 -10.70 10.45 13.61
CA LYS A 45 -11.58 10.42 12.44
C LYS A 45 -12.58 9.26 12.45
N LYS A 46 -12.63 8.48 13.54
CA LYS A 46 -13.40 7.23 13.64
C LYS A 46 -14.90 7.38 13.29
N ASP A 47 -15.49 8.53 13.58
CA ASP A 47 -16.90 8.81 13.37
C ASP A 47 -17.20 9.55 12.05
N GLN A 48 -16.15 9.83 11.24
CA GLN A 48 -16.29 10.45 9.92
C GLN A 48 -16.66 9.41 8.86
N TYR A 49 -17.32 9.89 7.82
CA TYR A 49 -17.66 9.10 6.62
C TYR A 49 -16.59 9.26 5.53
N PRO A 50 -16.48 8.30 4.60
CA PRO A 50 -15.51 8.38 3.52
C PRO A 50 -15.53 9.68 2.72
N ALA A 51 -16.70 10.27 2.49
CA ALA A 51 -16.83 11.54 1.78
C ALA A 51 -16.13 12.72 2.47
N GLN A 52 -15.84 12.62 3.76
CA GLN A 52 -15.17 13.64 4.58
C GLN A 52 -13.64 13.46 4.64
N LEU A 53 -13.11 12.44 3.97
CA LEU A 53 -11.70 12.04 4.04
C LEU A 53 -10.95 12.41 2.77
N SER A 54 -9.65 12.74 2.91
CA SER A 54 -8.72 12.82 1.80
C SER A 54 -8.45 11.44 1.18
N GLY A 55 -7.86 11.40 -0.03
CA GLY A 55 -7.47 10.15 -0.67
C GLY A 55 -6.52 9.30 0.19
N GLY A 56 -5.51 9.93 0.79
CA GLY A 56 -4.58 9.25 1.70
C GLY A 56 -5.26 8.71 2.97
N GLN A 57 -6.21 9.44 3.53
CA GLN A 57 -7.00 8.97 4.67
C GLN A 57 -7.88 7.78 4.29
N LYS A 58 -8.53 7.81 3.13
CA LYS A 58 -9.30 6.65 2.61
C LYS A 58 -8.42 5.42 2.44
N GLN A 59 -7.20 5.60 1.92
CA GLN A 59 -6.23 4.51 1.78
C GLN A 59 -5.86 3.92 3.15
N ARG A 60 -5.63 4.75 4.15
CA ARG A 60 -5.34 4.31 5.53
C ARG A 60 -6.50 3.53 6.15
N VAL A 61 -7.75 3.92 5.89
CA VAL A 61 -8.93 3.14 6.29
C VAL A 61 -8.95 1.76 5.64
N GLY A 62 -8.66 1.70 4.34
CA GLY A 62 -8.55 0.44 3.59
C GLY A 62 -7.49 -0.50 4.15
N ILE A 63 -6.32 0.04 4.50
CA ILE A 63 -5.23 -0.72 5.14
C ILE A 63 -5.68 -1.24 6.52
N ALA A 64 -6.23 -0.40 7.38
CA ALA A 64 -6.71 -0.80 8.70
C ALA A 64 -7.77 -1.91 8.60
N ARG A 65 -8.73 -1.78 7.68
CA ARG A 65 -9.75 -2.80 7.43
C ARG A 65 -9.14 -4.12 6.99
N ALA A 66 -8.14 -4.10 6.11
CA ALA A 66 -7.47 -5.31 5.66
C ALA A 66 -6.71 -6.02 6.79
N LEU A 67 -6.21 -5.27 7.79
CA LEU A 67 -5.51 -5.80 8.95
C LEU A 67 -6.44 -6.38 10.03
N ALA A 68 -7.74 -6.09 9.98
CA ALA A 68 -8.67 -6.42 11.05
C ALA A 68 -8.72 -7.92 11.41
N ASN A 69 -8.59 -8.80 10.42
CA ASN A 69 -8.60 -10.26 10.61
C ASN A 69 -7.20 -10.89 10.81
N ASN A 70 -6.19 -10.12 11.19
CA ASN A 70 -4.81 -10.58 11.42
C ASN A 70 -4.25 -11.39 10.23
N PRO A 71 -4.18 -10.82 9.03
CA PRO A 71 -3.65 -11.51 7.87
C PRO A 71 -2.16 -11.81 8.07
N LYS A 72 -1.66 -12.86 7.39
CA LYS A 72 -0.23 -13.12 7.26
C LYS A 72 0.39 -12.40 6.06
N VAL A 73 -0.45 -12.05 5.10
CA VAL A 73 -0.06 -11.35 3.86
C VAL A 73 -1.03 -10.20 3.62
N LEU A 74 -0.50 -9.01 3.39
CA LEU A 74 -1.25 -7.84 2.94
C LEU A 74 -0.97 -7.63 1.45
N LEU A 75 -2.03 -7.64 0.64
CA LEU A 75 -1.95 -7.36 -0.79
C LEU A 75 -2.33 -5.90 -1.04
N CYS A 76 -1.43 -5.15 -1.65
CA CYS A 76 -1.62 -3.76 -2.01
C CYS A 76 -1.54 -3.61 -3.53
N ASP A 77 -2.67 -3.33 -4.16
CA ASP A 77 -2.76 -3.08 -5.59
C ASP A 77 -2.78 -1.57 -5.85
N GLU A 78 -1.70 -1.06 -6.42
CA GLU A 78 -1.49 0.37 -6.69
C GLU A 78 -1.82 1.29 -5.50
N ALA A 79 -1.31 0.95 -4.31
CA ALA A 79 -1.63 1.62 -3.05
C ALA A 79 -1.36 3.13 -3.03
N THR A 80 -0.48 3.62 -3.91
CA THR A 80 -0.04 5.02 -3.98
C THR A 80 -0.47 5.73 -5.26
N SER A 81 -1.08 5.02 -6.21
CA SER A 81 -1.53 5.63 -7.46
C SER A 81 -2.54 6.77 -7.21
N ALA A 82 -2.41 7.88 -7.96
CA ALA A 82 -3.21 9.11 -7.83
C ALA A 82 -3.14 9.82 -6.47
N LEU A 83 -2.13 9.54 -5.65
CA LEU A 83 -1.79 10.33 -4.48
C LEU A 83 -0.67 11.33 -4.83
N ASP A 84 -0.66 12.47 -4.15
CA ASP A 84 0.46 13.41 -4.26
C ASP A 84 1.74 12.80 -3.64
N PRO A 85 2.94 13.30 -3.99
CA PRO A 85 4.21 12.70 -3.54
C PRO A 85 4.36 12.64 -2.01
N GLN A 86 3.86 13.64 -1.28
CA GLN A 86 3.96 13.67 0.18
C GLN A 86 3.05 12.61 0.81
N THR A 87 1.84 12.49 0.31
CA THR A 87 0.88 11.46 0.75
C THR A 87 1.37 10.07 0.39
N THR A 88 1.93 9.88 -0.81
CA THR A 88 2.59 8.64 -1.23
C THR A 88 3.64 8.21 -0.22
N LYS A 89 4.59 9.10 0.08
CA LYS A 89 5.64 8.81 1.07
C LYS A 89 5.05 8.40 2.42
N SER A 90 4.03 9.12 2.89
CA SER A 90 3.35 8.83 4.16
C SER A 90 2.68 7.44 4.18
N ILE A 91 2.13 6.97 3.07
CA ILE A 91 1.57 5.62 2.94
C ILE A 91 2.68 4.56 2.90
N LEU A 92 3.79 4.82 2.19
CA LEU A 92 4.92 3.89 2.14
C LEU A 92 5.60 3.73 3.51
N ASP A 93 5.78 4.82 4.25
CA ASP A 93 6.31 4.77 5.61
C ASP A 93 5.38 3.96 6.53
N LEU A 94 4.06 4.17 6.44
CA LEU A 94 3.08 3.38 7.18
C LEU A 94 3.18 1.88 6.84
N LEU A 95 3.34 1.51 5.56
CA LEU A 95 3.49 0.11 5.16
C LEU A 95 4.78 -0.51 5.72
N LYS A 96 5.89 0.24 5.77
CA LYS A 96 7.12 -0.21 6.43
C LYS A 96 6.91 -0.48 7.92
N ASP A 97 6.26 0.46 8.61
CA ASP A 97 5.98 0.34 10.05
C ASP A 97 5.08 -0.88 10.34
N ILE A 98 4.06 -1.11 9.51
CA ILE A 98 3.17 -2.27 9.60
C ILE A 98 3.95 -3.58 9.38
N ASN A 99 4.79 -3.63 8.34
CA ASN A 99 5.62 -4.81 8.05
C ASN A 99 6.52 -5.17 9.24
N GLN A 100 7.18 -4.17 9.84
CA GLN A 100 8.10 -4.36 10.96
C GLN A 100 7.36 -4.70 12.27
N SER A 101 6.30 -3.96 12.59
CA SER A 101 5.59 -4.11 13.87
C SER A 101 4.71 -5.35 13.95
N LEU A 102 4.07 -5.71 12.83
CA LEU A 102 3.16 -6.87 12.77
C LEU A 102 3.81 -8.13 12.18
N GLN A 103 5.07 -8.05 11.72
CA GLN A 103 5.81 -9.17 11.14
C GLN A 103 5.04 -9.87 10.01
N LEU A 104 4.28 -9.11 9.22
CA LEU A 104 3.50 -9.63 8.11
C LEU A 104 4.19 -9.38 6.77
N THR A 105 3.96 -10.25 5.80
CA THR A 105 4.43 -10.06 4.43
C THR A 105 3.54 -9.07 3.68
N ILE A 106 4.14 -8.08 3.02
CA ILE A 106 3.42 -7.16 2.15
C ILE A 106 3.78 -7.47 0.69
N VAL A 107 2.78 -7.69 -0.14
CA VAL A 107 2.93 -7.81 -1.59
C VAL A 107 2.34 -6.55 -2.22
N LEU A 108 3.19 -5.76 -2.85
CA LEU A 108 2.82 -4.50 -3.47
C LEU A 108 2.83 -4.66 -5.00
N ILE A 109 1.72 -4.37 -5.65
CA ILE A 109 1.63 -4.30 -7.10
C ILE A 109 1.69 -2.82 -7.49
N THR A 110 2.65 -2.48 -8.32
CA THR A 110 2.84 -1.10 -8.79
C THR A 110 3.60 -1.09 -10.11
N HIS A 111 3.38 -0.05 -10.90
CA HIS A 111 4.21 0.29 -12.05
C HIS A 111 5.22 1.40 -11.71
N GLU A 112 5.22 1.90 -10.48
CA GLU A 112 6.12 2.94 -10.01
C GLU A 112 7.41 2.32 -9.47
N MET A 113 8.46 2.26 -10.31
CA MET A 113 9.75 1.68 -9.94
C MET A 113 10.41 2.37 -8.75
N GLN A 114 10.17 3.67 -8.56
CA GLN A 114 10.68 4.41 -7.40
C GLN A 114 10.11 3.84 -6.10
N VAL A 115 8.84 3.47 -6.08
CA VAL A 115 8.19 2.83 -4.92
C VAL A 115 8.88 1.49 -4.60
N ILE A 116 9.14 0.67 -5.63
CA ILE A 116 9.83 -0.62 -5.45
C ILE A 116 11.21 -0.42 -4.83
N LYS A 117 11.99 0.52 -5.36
CA LYS A 117 13.33 0.85 -4.89
C LYS A 117 13.33 1.33 -3.43
N GLU A 118 12.28 2.05 -3.02
CA GLU A 118 12.20 2.66 -1.70
C GLU A 118 11.82 1.68 -0.59
N ILE A 119 10.89 0.74 -0.84
CA ILE A 119 10.34 -0.07 0.24
C ILE A 119 10.40 -1.59 0.05
N CYS A 120 10.75 -2.09 -1.14
CA CYS A 120 10.71 -3.52 -1.40
C CYS A 120 12.10 -4.17 -1.20
N ASP A 121 12.11 -5.37 -0.64
CA ASP A 121 13.32 -6.20 -0.54
C ASP A 121 13.52 -7.03 -1.82
N LYS A 122 12.41 -7.50 -2.39
CA LYS A 122 12.37 -8.35 -3.59
C LYS A 122 11.37 -7.80 -4.59
N VAL A 123 11.62 -8.07 -5.86
CA VAL A 123 10.74 -7.70 -6.97
C VAL A 123 10.53 -8.88 -7.90
N ALA A 124 9.33 -8.95 -8.48
CA ALA A 124 8.99 -9.82 -9.59
C ALA A 124 8.41 -8.98 -10.73
N VAL A 125 8.99 -9.08 -11.91
CA VAL A 125 8.50 -8.40 -13.11
C VAL A 125 7.54 -9.32 -13.85
N ILE A 126 6.36 -8.80 -14.14
CA ILE A 126 5.29 -9.56 -14.80
C ILE A 126 5.07 -8.98 -16.20
N GLU A 127 5.06 -9.86 -17.18
CA GLU A 127 4.71 -9.54 -18.56
C GLU A 127 3.79 -10.62 -19.13
N ASN A 128 2.71 -10.21 -19.79
CA ASN A 128 1.72 -11.13 -20.39
C ASN A 128 1.23 -12.24 -19.42
N GLY A 129 1.04 -11.87 -18.13
CA GLY A 129 0.56 -12.80 -17.10
C GLY A 129 1.61 -13.79 -16.59
N LYS A 130 2.88 -13.63 -16.93
CA LYS A 130 4.00 -14.48 -16.49
C LYS A 130 5.05 -13.68 -15.76
N ILE A 131 5.64 -14.26 -14.74
CA ILE A 131 6.85 -13.72 -14.11
C ILE A 131 8.02 -13.99 -15.06
N ILE A 132 8.63 -12.91 -15.58
CA ILE A 132 9.75 -12.99 -16.50
C ILE A 132 11.10 -12.82 -15.82
N GLU A 133 11.12 -12.13 -14.67
CA GLU A 133 12.31 -11.90 -13.87
C GLU A 133 11.93 -11.68 -12.42
N GLN A 134 12.71 -12.19 -11.46
CA GLN A 134 12.50 -11.98 -10.04
C GLN A 134 13.78 -12.10 -9.24
N GLY A 135 13.88 -11.39 -8.14
CA GLY A 135 15.04 -11.45 -7.24
C GLY A 135 15.08 -10.30 -6.24
N PRO A 136 16.18 -10.17 -5.49
CA PRO A 136 16.45 -9.00 -4.68
C PRO A 136 16.40 -7.73 -5.52
N VAL A 137 15.81 -6.65 -4.99
CA VAL A 137 15.70 -5.37 -5.72
C VAL A 137 17.05 -4.89 -6.21
N ILE A 138 18.08 -4.98 -5.35
CA ILE A 138 19.45 -4.54 -5.71
C ILE A 138 19.99 -5.26 -6.95
N ASP A 139 19.75 -6.57 -7.09
CA ASP A 139 20.25 -7.37 -8.20
C ASP A 139 19.50 -7.04 -9.49
N ILE A 140 18.18 -6.99 -9.43
CA ILE A 140 17.33 -6.67 -10.59
C ILE A 140 17.60 -5.26 -11.12
N PHE A 141 17.81 -4.27 -10.23
CA PHE A 141 18.10 -2.90 -10.64
C PHE A 141 19.53 -2.71 -11.17
N SER A 142 20.49 -3.48 -10.66
CA SER A 142 21.91 -3.36 -11.08
C SER A 142 22.25 -4.16 -12.33
N LYS A 143 21.59 -5.30 -12.55
CA LYS A 143 21.89 -6.24 -13.64
C LYS A 143 20.65 -6.89 -14.24
N PRO A 144 19.69 -6.11 -14.77
CA PRO A 144 18.47 -6.65 -15.35
C PRO A 144 18.81 -7.56 -16.55
N GLN A 145 18.20 -8.75 -16.58
CA GLN A 145 18.46 -9.73 -17.63
C GLN A 145 17.43 -9.60 -18.77
N GLN A 146 16.19 -9.22 -18.45
CA GLN A 146 15.12 -9.12 -19.43
C GLN A 146 15.03 -7.71 -20.03
N GLU A 147 14.65 -7.62 -21.30
CA GLU A 147 14.49 -6.34 -22.01
C GLU A 147 13.43 -5.47 -21.33
N THR A 148 12.27 -6.03 -21.06
CA THR A 148 11.17 -5.35 -20.36
C THR A 148 11.62 -4.78 -19.00
N THR A 149 12.43 -5.52 -18.25
CA THR A 149 12.98 -5.03 -16.97
C THR A 149 13.91 -3.84 -17.18
N ARG A 150 14.76 -3.89 -18.22
CA ARG A 150 15.65 -2.77 -18.58
C ARG A 150 14.88 -1.52 -18.97
N ASP A 151 13.80 -1.69 -19.74
CA ASP A 151 12.95 -0.57 -20.16
C ASP A 151 12.26 0.11 -18.96
N PHE A 152 11.72 -0.68 -18.03
CA PHE A 152 11.16 -0.14 -16.80
C PHE A 152 12.19 0.64 -15.97
N ILE A 153 13.41 0.12 -15.82
CA ILE A 153 14.48 0.78 -15.06
C ILE A 153 14.97 2.04 -15.78
N SER A 154 15.13 1.99 -17.10
CA SER A 154 15.59 3.11 -17.91
C SER A 154 14.62 4.30 -17.87
N ALA A 155 13.32 4.03 -17.76
CA ALA A 155 12.32 5.08 -17.63
C ALA A 155 12.52 5.96 -16.38
N ILE A 156 13.07 5.39 -15.30
CA ILE A 156 13.40 6.16 -14.07
C ILE A 156 14.61 7.05 -14.30
N ILE A 157 15.68 6.48 -14.88
CA ILE A 157 16.96 7.18 -15.07
C ILE A 157 16.75 8.42 -15.93
N ASN A 158 15.88 8.32 -16.94
CA ASN A 158 15.55 9.44 -17.82
C ASN A 158 14.67 10.51 -17.16
N HIS A 159 13.92 10.17 -16.09
CA HIS A 159 13.10 11.14 -15.34
C HIS A 159 13.89 11.90 -14.27
N ASP A 160 14.97 11.31 -13.77
CA ASP A 160 15.84 11.93 -12.75
C ASP A 160 16.92 12.86 -13.36
N LEU A 161 17.10 12.87 -14.70
CA LEU A 161 18.01 13.79 -15.38
C LEU A 161 17.25 15.08 -15.79
N PRO A 162 17.68 16.27 -15.33
CA PRO A 162 17.14 17.52 -15.84
C PRO A 162 17.30 17.60 -17.36
N GLU A 163 16.33 18.20 -18.06
CA GLU A 163 16.30 18.35 -19.54
C GLU A 163 17.59 18.96 -20.14
N ILE A 164 18.41 19.61 -19.30
CA ILE A 164 19.68 20.24 -19.67
C ILE A 164 20.75 19.22 -20.11
N PHE A 165 20.58 17.94 -19.77
CA PHE A 165 21.54 16.87 -20.11
C PHE A 165 21.04 15.92 -21.21
N GLN A 166 19.95 16.25 -21.90
CA GLN A 166 19.39 15.48 -23.02
C GLN A 166 19.82 16.02 -24.40
N GLY A 167 20.96 16.72 -24.50
CA GLY A 167 21.54 17.24 -25.73
C GLY A 167 22.63 16.34 -26.30
#